data_21d8eed7da71f4029a5bd5b0713c52bb
#
_entry.id   21d8eed7da71f4029a5bd5b0713c52bb
#
_cell.length_a   1.000
_cell.length_b   1.000
_cell.length_c   1.000
_cell.angle_alpha   90.00
_cell.angle_beta   90.00
_cell.angle_gamma   90.00
#
_symmetry.space_group_name_H-M   'P 1'
#
loop_
_entity.id
_entity.type
_entity.pdbx_description
1 polymer ?
#
loop_
_entity_poly.entity_id
_entity_poly.type
_entity_poly.pdbx_seq_one_letter_code
_entity_poly.pdbx_strand_id
1 'polypeptide(L)'
;MARSTEWSAAPFVPDSRRLSVLAEAALSCAGCPLFHNTVQTVFGEGSPKAALILVGEQPGDQEDRQGKPFVGPAGRVLWRCLDEAGIDAKRVYLTNAVKHFKHEDRGKRRLHKRPTAAEADACHPWLDAELAAVGRL
;
A
#
# COMPACT_ATOMS: atom_id res chain seq x y z
N MET A 1 -26.92 -4.97 5.11
CA MET A 1 -26.30 -4.85 4.86
C MET A 1 -25.50 -5.51 4.24
N ALA A 2 -25.33 -5.80 3.56
CA ALA A 2 -24.63 -6.44 3.09
C ALA A 2 -23.54 -6.32 2.81
N ARG A 3 -23.01 -6.49 2.68
CA ARG A 3 -22.13 -6.27 2.72
C ARG A 3 -21.13 -6.51 2.09
N SER A 4 -20.52 -5.96 2.00
CA SER A 4 -19.18 -5.94 1.61
C SER A 4 -18.38 -6.99 2.28
N THR A 5 -19.05 -7.85 2.98
CA THR A 5 -18.40 -8.99 3.57
C THR A 5 -17.82 -9.94 2.54
N GLU A 6 -18.23 -9.73 1.25
CA GLU A 6 -17.68 -10.55 0.18
C GLU A 6 -16.27 -10.10 -0.24
N TRP A 7 -15.91 -8.87 0.10
CA TRP A 7 -14.62 -8.33 -0.29
C TRP A 7 -13.61 -8.60 0.82
N SER A 8 -12.52 -9.23 0.50
CA SER A 8 -11.42 -9.39 1.42
C SER A 8 -10.16 -9.83 0.69
N ALA A 9 -9.04 -9.26 1.09
CA ALA A 9 -7.75 -9.68 0.60
C ALA A 9 -7.26 -10.96 1.28
N ALA A 10 -7.91 -11.37 2.36
CA ALA A 10 -7.44 -12.51 3.16
C ALA A 10 -7.11 -13.76 2.34
N PRO A 11 -7.96 -14.17 1.36
CA PRO A 11 -7.64 -15.37 0.59
C PRO A 11 -6.37 -15.23 -0.26
N PHE A 12 -5.92 -14.00 -0.51
CA PHE A 12 -4.75 -13.75 -1.36
C PHE A 12 -3.47 -13.61 -0.55
N VAL A 13 -3.56 -13.43 0.77
CA VAL A 13 -2.41 -13.23 1.63
C VAL A 13 -1.83 -14.59 2.02
N PRO A 14 -0.59 -14.89 1.62
CA PRO A 14 0.01 -16.17 1.99
C PRO A 14 0.41 -16.21 3.47
N ASP A 15 0.53 -17.41 4.00
CA ASP A 15 0.98 -17.61 5.37
C ASP A 15 2.50 -17.51 5.39
N SER A 16 3.00 -16.28 5.41
CA SER A 16 4.42 -16.00 5.36
C SER A 16 4.70 -14.69 6.07
N ARG A 17 5.90 -14.57 6.63
CA ARG A 17 6.38 -13.33 7.22
C ARG A 17 7.55 -12.74 6.43
N ARG A 18 7.74 -13.22 5.22
CA ARG A 18 8.78 -12.68 4.34
C ARG A 18 8.17 -11.64 3.43
N LEU A 19 8.66 -10.42 3.52
CA LEU A 19 8.12 -9.31 2.72
C LEU A 19 8.15 -9.59 1.22
N SER A 20 9.21 -10.25 0.74
CA SER A 20 9.30 -10.56 -0.68
C SER A 20 8.20 -11.52 -1.14
N VAL A 21 7.84 -12.48 -0.30
CA VAL A 21 6.76 -13.42 -0.61
C VAL A 21 5.41 -12.70 -0.60
N LEU A 22 5.21 -11.85 0.39
CA LEU A 22 3.97 -11.08 0.49
C LEU A 22 3.81 -10.12 -0.69
N ALA A 23 4.89 -9.42 -1.06
CA ALA A 23 4.84 -8.47 -2.17
C ALA A 23 4.52 -9.17 -3.49
N GLU A 24 5.12 -10.32 -3.72
CA GLU A 24 4.87 -11.10 -4.93
C GLU A 24 3.41 -11.53 -4.99
N ALA A 25 2.88 -12.06 -3.90
CA ALA A 25 1.50 -12.50 -3.84
C ALA A 25 0.52 -11.35 -4.03
N ALA A 26 0.87 -10.16 -3.54
CA ALA A 26 -0.01 -9.00 -3.62
C ALA A 26 -0.24 -8.54 -5.06
N LEU A 27 0.67 -8.87 -5.98
CA LEU A 27 0.51 -8.48 -7.38
C LEU A 27 -0.74 -9.07 -8.01
N SER A 28 -1.25 -10.17 -7.47
CA SER A 28 -2.43 -10.86 -8.00
C SER A 28 -3.68 -10.63 -7.15
N CYS A 29 -3.66 -9.69 -6.21
CA CYS A 29 -4.78 -9.51 -5.31
C CYS A 29 -6.02 -8.99 -6.04
N ALA A 30 -7.13 -9.68 -5.83
CA ALA A 30 -8.43 -9.31 -6.37
C ALA A 30 -9.47 -9.27 -5.26
N GLY A 31 -9.06 -8.85 -4.06
CA GLY A 31 -9.93 -8.88 -2.89
C GLY A 31 -11.00 -7.80 -2.83
N CYS A 32 -10.89 -6.77 -3.66
CA CYS A 32 -11.91 -5.74 -3.79
C CYS A 32 -11.87 -5.20 -5.22
N PRO A 33 -12.86 -4.40 -5.65
CA PRO A 33 -12.92 -3.96 -7.05
C PRO A 33 -11.80 -3.03 -7.49
N LEU A 34 -11.01 -2.48 -6.60
CA LEU A 34 -10.00 -1.48 -6.98
C LEU A 34 -8.93 -2.02 -7.92
N PHE A 35 -8.70 -3.34 -7.93
CA PHE A 35 -7.68 -3.91 -8.80
C PHE A 35 -8.02 -3.79 -10.29
N HIS A 36 -9.30 -3.56 -10.63
CA HIS A 36 -9.73 -3.54 -12.03
C HIS A 36 -9.18 -2.39 -12.84
N ASN A 37 -8.95 -1.26 -12.22
CA ASN A 37 -8.68 -0.03 -12.96
C ASN A 37 -7.34 0.60 -12.58
N THR A 38 -6.37 -0.22 -12.25
CA THR A 38 -5.04 0.23 -11.86
C THR A 38 -3.99 -0.42 -12.75
N VAL A 39 -2.81 0.19 -12.80
CA VAL A 39 -1.68 -0.38 -13.53
C VAL A 39 -1.16 -1.60 -12.77
N GLN A 40 -1.05 -1.47 -11.44
CA GLN A 40 -0.49 -2.55 -10.65
C GLN A 40 -0.80 -2.37 -9.16
N THR A 41 -0.52 -3.40 -8.37
CA THR A 41 -0.54 -3.32 -6.93
C THR A 41 0.67 -2.52 -6.47
N VAL A 42 0.49 -1.69 -5.45
CA VAL A 42 1.61 -0.96 -4.84
C VAL A 42 1.74 -1.45 -3.41
N PHE A 43 2.70 -2.34 -3.21
CA PHE A 43 3.00 -2.89 -1.88
C PHE A 43 3.96 -1.98 -1.15
N GLY A 44 4.14 -2.20 0.15
CA GLY A 44 5.08 -1.41 0.94
C GLY A 44 6.52 -1.69 0.55
N GLU A 45 7.41 -0.81 1.00
CA GLU A 45 8.83 -0.92 0.67
C GLU A 45 9.69 -0.53 1.86
N GLY A 46 10.74 -1.28 2.10
CA GLY A 46 11.69 -1.01 3.17
C GLY A 46 12.22 -2.30 3.76
N SER A 47 13.11 -2.16 4.74
CA SER A 47 13.73 -3.30 5.39
C SER A 47 12.79 -3.98 6.36
N PRO A 48 12.83 -5.33 6.45
CA PRO A 48 12.09 -6.01 7.51
C PRO A 48 12.61 -5.69 8.90
N LYS A 49 13.78 -5.06 8.98
CA LYS A 49 14.37 -4.63 10.26
C LYS A 49 14.12 -3.16 10.56
N ALA A 50 13.20 -2.54 9.82
CA ALA A 50 12.91 -1.13 10.03
C ALA A 50 12.43 -0.86 11.45
N ALA A 51 12.85 0.28 11.98
CA ALA A 51 12.45 0.71 13.31
C ALA A 51 11.19 1.56 13.29
N LEU A 52 10.81 2.06 12.11
CA LEU A 52 9.66 2.95 11.94
C LEU A 52 8.86 2.52 10.73
N ILE A 53 7.56 2.41 10.89
CA ILE A 53 6.65 2.12 9.79
C ILE A 53 5.75 3.32 9.60
N LEU A 54 5.70 3.84 8.38
CA LEU A 54 4.80 4.94 8.04
C LEU A 54 3.72 4.41 7.11
N VAL A 55 2.46 4.67 7.46
CA VAL A 55 1.32 4.14 6.74
C VAL A 55 0.51 5.29 6.15
N GLY A 56 0.45 5.37 4.82
CA GLY A 56 -0.42 6.29 4.13
C GLY A 56 -1.76 5.65 3.83
N GLU A 57 -2.64 6.39 3.16
CA GLU A 57 -3.98 5.89 2.87
C GLU A 57 -3.99 5.01 1.63
N GLN A 58 -3.49 5.50 0.50
CA GLN A 58 -3.45 4.75 -0.76
C GLN A 58 -2.36 5.31 -1.66
N PRO A 59 -1.92 4.52 -2.65
CA PRO A 59 -0.96 5.04 -3.64
C PRO A 59 -1.63 6.08 -4.53
N GLY A 60 -0.83 6.96 -5.10
CA GLY A 60 -1.29 7.94 -6.07
C GLY A 60 -0.96 7.51 -7.49
N ASP A 61 -1.08 8.45 -8.43
CA ASP A 61 -0.85 8.19 -9.84
C ASP A 61 0.58 7.71 -10.13
N GLN A 62 1.56 8.39 -9.59
CA GLN A 62 2.96 8.03 -9.82
C GLN A 62 3.30 6.67 -9.18
N GLU A 63 2.78 6.44 -8.00
CA GLU A 63 2.99 5.17 -7.32
C GLU A 63 2.41 4.01 -8.11
N ASP A 64 1.20 4.20 -8.67
CA ASP A 64 0.56 3.18 -9.47
C ASP A 64 1.38 2.86 -10.72
N ARG A 65 1.97 3.87 -11.34
CA ARG A 65 2.77 3.67 -12.53
C ARG A 65 4.10 2.98 -12.25
N GLN A 66 4.73 3.31 -11.13
CA GLN A 66 6.07 2.81 -10.80
C GLN A 66 6.05 1.56 -9.92
N GLY A 67 4.93 1.29 -9.26
CA GLY A 67 4.82 0.16 -8.36
C GLY A 67 5.51 0.33 -7.02
N LYS A 68 5.80 1.58 -6.63
CA LYS A 68 6.50 1.88 -5.38
C LYS A 68 5.76 2.92 -4.58
N PRO A 69 5.72 2.80 -3.25
CA PRO A 69 5.04 3.80 -2.42
C PRO A 69 5.86 5.07 -2.31
N PHE A 70 5.16 6.18 -2.16
CA PHE A 70 5.74 7.49 -1.84
C PHE A 70 6.80 7.96 -2.84
N VAL A 71 6.50 7.86 -4.14
CA VAL A 71 7.40 8.33 -5.20
C VAL A 71 6.86 9.58 -5.90
N GLY A 72 5.64 10.01 -5.58
CA GLY A 72 5.04 11.21 -6.15
C GLY A 72 5.32 12.45 -5.31
N PRO A 73 4.56 13.53 -5.54
CA PRO A 73 4.79 14.80 -4.84
C PRO A 73 4.72 14.70 -3.32
N ALA A 74 3.72 13.99 -2.79
CA ALA A 74 3.62 13.82 -1.33
C ALA A 74 4.79 13.02 -0.79
N GLY A 75 5.23 12.03 -1.56
CA GLY A 75 6.38 11.23 -1.17
C GLY A 75 7.66 12.03 -1.07
N ARG A 76 7.85 12.96 -2.02
CA ARG A 76 9.04 13.82 -1.99
C ARG A 76 9.05 14.70 -0.75
N VAL A 77 7.89 15.21 -0.35
CA VAL A 77 7.79 16.00 0.89
C VAL A 77 8.11 15.13 2.10
N LEU A 78 7.57 13.92 2.13
CA LEU A 78 7.81 13.00 3.24
C LEU A 78 9.30 12.69 3.39
N TRP A 79 9.96 12.35 2.27
CA TRP A 79 11.39 12.02 2.33
C TRP A 79 12.23 13.21 2.78
N ARG A 80 11.87 14.42 2.35
CA ARG A 80 12.56 15.63 2.79
C ARG A 80 12.40 15.82 4.29
N CYS A 81 11.18 15.61 4.81
CA CYS A 81 10.93 15.75 6.24
C CYS A 81 11.72 14.73 7.05
N LEU A 82 11.80 13.49 6.56
CA LEU A 82 12.57 12.45 7.25
C LEU A 82 14.04 12.80 7.27
N ASP A 83 14.57 13.31 6.16
CA ASP A 83 15.96 13.72 6.07
C ASP A 83 16.25 14.86 7.03
N GLU A 84 15.38 15.87 7.06
CA GLU A 84 15.57 17.01 7.97
C GLU A 84 15.45 16.61 9.43
N ALA A 85 14.67 15.58 9.71
CA ALA A 85 14.53 15.07 11.07
C ALA A 85 15.70 14.16 11.49
N GLY A 86 16.62 13.90 10.57
CA GLY A 86 17.74 13.02 10.85
C GLY A 86 17.40 11.55 10.89
N ILE A 87 16.30 11.16 10.26
CA ILE A 87 15.87 9.76 10.23
C ILE A 87 16.42 9.08 8.99
N ASP A 88 17.24 8.04 9.23
CA ASP A 88 17.86 7.28 8.15
C ASP A 88 16.80 6.49 7.38
N ALA A 89 16.77 6.65 6.06
CA ALA A 89 15.82 5.96 5.20
C ALA A 89 15.87 4.45 5.37
N LYS A 90 17.03 3.89 5.71
CA LYS A 90 17.19 2.45 5.91
C LYS A 90 16.43 1.94 7.12
N ARG A 91 15.99 2.84 7.99
CA ARG A 91 15.28 2.47 9.20
C ARG A 91 13.77 2.63 9.07
N VAL A 92 13.28 2.94 7.87
CA VAL A 92 11.88 3.25 7.64
C VAL A 92 11.30 2.24 6.66
N TYR A 93 10.09 1.74 6.99
CA TYR A 93 9.27 0.97 6.06
C TYR A 93 8.07 1.82 5.71
N LEU A 94 7.82 2.01 4.42
CA LEU A 94 6.71 2.82 3.93
C LEU A 94 5.67 1.95 3.27
N THR A 95 4.39 2.18 3.61
CA THR A 95 3.31 1.45 2.98
C THR A 95 2.03 2.28 3.01
N ASN A 96 0.96 1.73 2.47
CA ASN A 96 -0.36 2.33 2.49
C ASN A 96 -1.37 1.31 2.98
N ALA A 97 -2.46 1.77 3.57
CA ALA A 97 -3.53 0.90 4.01
C ALA A 97 -4.20 0.19 2.83
N VAL A 98 -4.34 0.91 1.70
CA VAL A 98 -4.91 0.36 0.47
C VAL A 98 -3.78 0.19 -0.54
N LYS A 99 -3.80 -0.94 -1.27
CA LYS A 99 -2.68 -1.31 -2.15
C LYS A 99 -2.95 -1.02 -3.63
N HIS A 100 -4.10 -0.49 -3.96
CA HIS A 100 -4.45 -0.09 -5.32
C HIS A 100 -4.92 1.36 -5.36
N PHE A 101 -4.59 2.04 -6.45
CA PHE A 101 -4.92 3.46 -6.61
C PHE A 101 -6.39 3.63 -7.03
N LYS A 102 -7.19 4.21 -6.15
CA LYS A 102 -8.58 4.53 -6.49
C LYS A 102 -8.61 5.90 -7.15
N HIS A 103 -9.17 5.96 -8.35
CA HIS A 103 -9.20 7.20 -9.10
C HIS A 103 -10.43 7.28 -10.00
N GLU A 104 -10.67 8.48 -10.48
CA GLU A 104 -11.72 8.76 -11.44
C GLU A 104 -11.04 9.38 -12.66
N ASP A 105 -11.35 8.86 -13.85
CA ASP A 105 -10.75 9.38 -15.07
C ASP A 105 -11.42 10.70 -15.47
N ARG A 106 -10.61 11.73 -15.73
CA ARG A 106 -11.06 13.01 -16.20
C ARG A 106 -10.20 13.41 -17.38
N GLY A 107 -10.68 13.11 -18.57
CA GLY A 107 -9.89 13.34 -19.79
C GLY A 107 -8.61 12.52 -19.72
N LYS A 108 -7.46 13.20 -19.78
CA LYS A 108 -6.16 12.52 -19.72
C LYS A 108 -5.64 12.34 -18.31
N ARG A 109 -6.38 12.83 -17.32
CA ARG A 109 -5.92 12.81 -15.93
C ARG A 109 -6.68 11.78 -15.13
N ARG A 110 -6.00 11.20 -14.15
CA ARG A 110 -6.60 10.30 -13.18
C ARG A 110 -6.66 11.04 -11.86
N LEU A 111 -7.88 11.39 -11.46
CA LEU A 111 -8.09 12.16 -10.23
C LEU A 111 -8.25 11.22 -9.05
N HIS A 112 -7.50 11.50 -8.01
CA HIS A 112 -7.52 10.78 -6.76
C HIS A 112 -8.93 10.72 -6.18
N LYS A 113 -9.37 9.54 -5.76
CA LYS A 113 -10.63 9.36 -5.04
C LYS A 113 -10.33 8.65 -3.74
N ARG A 114 -10.99 9.08 -2.68
CA ARG A 114 -10.76 8.47 -1.38
C ARG A 114 -11.38 7.07 -1.33
N PRO A 115 -10.62 6.05 -0.86
CA PRO A 115 -11.22 4.72 -0.69
C PRO A 115 -12.36 4.75 0.32
N THR A 116 -13.35 3.91 0.10
CA THR A 116 -14.43 3.74 1.07
C THR A 116 -13.94 2.91 2.24
N ALA A 117 -14.68 2.93 3.35
CA ALA A 117 -14.36 2.09 4.50
C ALA A 117 -14.36 0.62 4.11
N ALA A 118 -15.30 0.20 3.26
CA ALA A 118 -15.38 -1.19 2.83
C ALA A 118 -14.14 -1.60 2.02
N GLU A 119 -13.64 -0.71 1.16
CA GLU A 119 -12.45 -0.96 0.37
C GLU A 119 -11.21 -1.04 1.26
N ALA A 120 -11.10 -0.13 2.21
CA ALA A 120 -9.98 -0.13 3.15
C ALA A 120 -9.98 -1.39 4.03
N ASP A 121 -11.15 -1.76 4.53
CA ASP A 121 -11.28 -2.96 5.35
C ASP A 121 -10.92 -4.21 4.56
N ALA A 122 -11.34 -4.29 3.31
CA ALA A 122 -11.03 -5.43 2.46
C ALA A 122 -9.52 -5.59 2.25
N CYS A 123 -8.80 -4.47 2.16
CA CYS A 123 -7.35 -4.47 1.91
C CYS A 123 -6.53 -4.69 3.18
N HIS A 124 -7.13 -4.50 4.35
CA HIS A 124 -6.45 -4.52 5.64
C HIS A 124 -5.61 -5.76 5.92
N PRO A 125 -5.98 -6.97 5.47
CA PRO A 125 -5.13 -8.13 5.70
C PRO A 125 -3.70 -7.99 5.18
N TRP A 126 -3.48 -7.22 4.11
CA TRP A 126 -2.13 -6.96 3.63
C TRP A 126 -1.34 -6.11 4.63
N LEU A 127 -1.97 -5.07 5.18
CA LEU A 127 -1.30 -4.24 6.17
C LEU A 127 -0.96 -5.05 7.43
N ASP A 128 -1.90 -5.89 7.87
CA ASP A 128 -1.65 -6.76 9.01
C ASP A 128 -0.44 -7.66 8.77
N ALA A 129 -0.33 -8.21 7.57
CA ALA A 129 0.79 -9.08 7.22
C ALA A 129 2.11 -8.31 7.22
N GLU A 130 2.09 -7.08 6.70
CA GLU A 130 3.28 -6.23 6.72
C GLU A 130 3.70 -5.91 8.15
N LEU A 131 2.74 -5.54 9.00
CA LEU A 131 3.05 -5.21 10.39
C LEU A 131 3.61 -6.41 11.15
N ALA A 132 3.16 -7.61 10.80
CA ALA A 132 3.69 -8.83 11.40
C ALA A 132 5.10 -9.16 10.90
N ALA A 133 5.44 -8.73 9.70
CA ALA A 133 6.72 -9.05 9.06
C ALA A 133 7.83 -8.05 9.41
N VAL A 134 7.47 -6.80 9.71
CA VAL A 134 8.44 -5.72 9.92
C VAL A 134 8.66 -5.47 11.40
N GLY A 135 9.90 -5.12 11.75
CA GLY A 135 10.22 -4.68 13.12
C GLY A 135 10.12 -5.77 14.17
N ARG A 136 10.27 -7.00 13.79
CA ARG A 136 10.26 -8.09 14.74
C ARG A 136 11.55 -8.09 15.55
N LEU A 137 11.38 -8.08 16.83
CA LEU A 137 12.52 -8.10 17.75
C LEU A 137 12.74 -9.48 18.34
#